data_ff0173324539f7fdeae9450f6e5ade64
#
_entry.id   ff0173324539f7fdeae9450f6e5ade64
#
_cell.length_a   1.000
_cell.length_b   1.000
_cell.length_c   1.000
_cell.angle_alpha   90.00
_cell.angle_beta   90.00
_cell.angle_gamma   90.00
#
_symmetry.space_group_name_H-M   'P 1'
#
loop_
_entity.id
_entity.type
_entity.pdbx_description
1 polymer ?
#
loop_
_entity_poly.entity_id
_entity_poly.type
_entity_poly.pdbx_seq_one_letter_code
_entity_poly.pdbx_strand_id
1 'polypeptide(L)'
;MGYNTPKQTVSQFQLKGRYARQYLAFAGKSSKDFLLYLSGPGVYDSPAADVESTSVPGRNGDIITENARTGRRRYQNVDIKYKAFFFNGLPAKTAAVKAWLLSPIGYQKLQDTYDPDFFRMAVCKDALEFDITAQKAAEMELTFNCKPQRWSVDGQRTIRLDGRSTLKNPFAFPAQPIFKVYGDSGGELYVGEEKITIH
;
A
#
# COMPACT_ATOMS: atom_id res chain seq x y z
N MET A 1 -21.70 42.23 29.52
CA MET A 1 -20.51 41.58 30.06
C MET A 1 -20.10 40.47 29.08
N GLY A 2 -19.11 40.76 28.25
CA GLY A 2 -18.63 39.77 27.27
C GLY A 2 -17.59 38.85 27.90
N TYR A 3 -17.84 37.57 27.92
CA TYR A 3 -16.84 36.59 28.33
C TYR A 3 -15.79 36.45 27.21
N ASN A 4 -14.62 36.99 27.48
CA ASN A 4 -13.45 36.83 26.65
C ASN A 4 -12.87 35.44 26.93
N THR A 5 -13.21 34.47 26.09
CA THR A 5 -12.59 33.12 26.13
C THR A 5 -11.17 33.27 25.60
N PRO A 6 -10.12 32.94 26.36
CA PRO A 6 -8.76 33.01 25.86
C PRO A 6 -8.63 31.93 24.75
N LYS A 7 -8.28 32.35 23.54
CA LYS A 7 -7.83 31.44 22.48
C LYS A 7 -6.56 30.73 22.98
N GLN A 8 -6.70 29.55 23.48
CA GLN A 8 -5.56 28.67 23.73
C GLN A 8 -4.87 28.42 22.39
N THR A 9 -3.78 29.10 22.16
CA THR A 9 -2.83 28.78 21.11
C THR A 9 -2.19 27.47 21.52
N VAL A 10 -2.74 26.35 21.01
CA VAL A 10 -2.10 25.04 21.16
C VAL A 10 -0.79 25.15 20.40
N SER A 11 0.33 25.26 21.12
CA SER A 11 1.65 25.19 20.52
C SER A 11 1.76 23.83 19.82
N GLN A 12 1.79 23.85 18.49
CA GLN A 12 1.98 22.64 17.69
C GLN A 12 3.42 22.17 17.93
N PHE A 13 3.57 21.24 18.85
CA PHE A 13 4.86 20.59 19.05
C PHE A 13 5.14 19.72 17.83
N GLN A 14 6.12 20.13 17.02
CA GLN A 14 6.58 19.38 15.88
C GLN A 14 7.91 18.70 16.23
N LEU A 15 7.95 17.39 16.09
CA LEU A 15 9.20 16.62 16.17
C LEU A 15 10.11 17.00 15.01
N LYS A 16 11.38 17.26 15.35
CA LYS A 16 12.46 17.47 14.37
C LYS A 16 13.33 16.20 14.34
N GLY A 17 13.95 15.92 13.19
CA GLY A 17 14.88 14.80 13.04
C GLY A 17 14.29 13.58 12.31
N ARG A 18 14.77 12.37 12.66
CA ARG A 18 14.48 11.12 11.94
C ARG A 18 12.98 10.83 11.84
N TYR A 19 12.20 11.01 12.90
CA TYR A 19 10.77 10.70 12.92
C TYR A 19 9.94 11.67 12.08
N ALA A 20 10.35 12.93 11.94
CA ALA A 20 9.65 13.91 11.11
C ALA A 20 9.75 13.59 9.60
N ARG A 21 10.66 12.71 9.20
CA ARG A 21 10.89 12.34 7.80
C ARG A 21 10.08 11.13 7.37
N GLN A 22 9.68 10.29 8.32
CA GLN A 22 8.95 9.05 8.03
C GLN A 22 7.46 9.31 8.04
N TYR A 23 6.80 9.00 6.94
CA TYR A 23 5.36 9.15 6.80
C TYR A 23 4.79 8.13 5.81
N LEU A 24 3.49 7.94 5.89
CA LEU A 24 2.72 7.20 4.90
C LEU A 24 1.66 8.12 4.27
N ALA A 25 1.29 7.80 3.05
CA ALA A 25 0.16 8.40 2.34
C ALA A 25 -0.86 7.30 2.04
N PHE A 26 -2.11 7.54 2.42
CA PHE A 26 -3.22 6.61 2.21
C PHE A 26 -4.47 7.36 1.77
N ALA A 27 -5.15 6.86 0.75
CA ALA A 27 -6.37 7.46 0.21
C ALA A 27 -6.23 8.97 -0.09
N GLY A 28 -5.08 9.38 -0.63
CA GLY A 28 -4.80 10.75 -1.05
C GLY A 28 -4.44 11.73 0.08
N LYS A 29 -4.37 11.29 1.33
CA LYS A 29 -3.93 12.09 2.47
C LYS A 29 -2.67 11.53 3.08
N SER A 30 -1.88 12.38 3.73
CA SER A 30 -0.63 12.01 4.39
C SER A 30 -0.78 11.94 5.91
N SER A 31 -0.04 11.05 6.56
CA SER A 31 0.07 11.03 8.02
C SER A 31 0.61 12.34 8.59
N LYS A 32 1.34 13.12 7.78
CA LYS A 32 1.81 14.47 8.15
C LYS A 32 0.66 15.45 8.41
N ASP A 33 -0.44 15.31 7.67
CA ASP A 33 -1.61 16.20 7.79
C ASP A 33 -2.26 16.07 9.18
N PHE A 34 -2.02 14.94 9.84
CA PHE A 34 -2.54 14.62 11.18
C PHE A 34 -1.46 14.73 12.27
N LEU A 35 -0.24 15.15 11.92
CA LEU A 35 0.92 15.10 12.80
C LEU A 35 1.13 13.71 13.42
N LEU A 36 0.86 12.68 12.61
CA LEU A 36 1.06 11.27 12.95
C LEU A 36 2.44 10.84 12.47
N TYR A 37 3.29 10.43 13.40
CA TYR A 37 4.66 10.04 13.17
C TYR A 37 4.78 8.52 13.15
N LEU A 38 5.65 7.99 12.28
CA LEU A 38 5.94 6.57 12.21
C LEU A 38 7.20 6.24 12.99
N SER A 39 7.15 5.16 13.78
CA SER A 39 8.27 4.74 14.63
C SER A 39 8.95 3.44 14.19
N GLY A 40 8.43 2.74 13.19
CA GLY A 40 9.02 1.49 12.72
C GLY A 40 8.49 1.07 11.35
N PRO A 41 9.29 0.35 10.56
CA PRO A 41 8.88 -0.19 9.28
C PRO A 41 8.14 -1.53 9.46
N GLY A 42 7.07 -1.71 8.70
CA GLY A 42 6.41 -2.98 8.50
C GLY A 42 6.29 -3.35 7.01
N VAL A 43 7.00 -2.59 6.16
CA VAL A 43 6.79 -2.61 4.69
C VAL A 43 7.46 -3.76 3.98
N TYR A 44 8.40 -4.43 4.62
CA TYR A 44 9.20 -5.48 3.98
C TYR A 44 8.59 -6.88 4.10
N ASP A 45 7.44 -6.99 4.73
CA ASP A 45 6.73 -8.26 4.84
C ASP A 45 6.28 -8.74 3.47
N SER A 46 6.45 -10.05 3.23
CA SER A 46 6.10 -10.70 1.97
C SER A 46 4.74 -11.39 2.06
N PRO A 47 3.97 -11.41 0.97
CA PRO A 47 2.75 -12.22 0.93
C PRO A 47 3.09 -13.70 0.97
N ALA A 48 2.23 -14.50 1.62
CA ALA A 48 2.30 -15.94 1.57
C ALA A 48 1.87 -16.44 0.19
N ALA A 49 2.48 -17.54 -0.24
CA ALA A 49 2.02 -18.24 -1.43
C ALA A 49 0.62 -18.87 -1.17
N ASP A 50 -0.25 -18.74 -2.15
CA ASP A 50 -1.59 -19.36 -2.13
C ASP A 50 -1.49 -20.78 -2.70
N VAL A 51 -1.08 -21.72 -1.85
CA VAL A 51 -0.78 -23.10 -2.21
C VAL A 51 -1.65 -24.02 -1.37
N GLU A 52 -2.37 -24.92 -2.02
CA GLU A 52 -3.09 -26.00 -1.36
C GLU A 52 -2.22 -27.26 -1.36
N SER A 53 -2.05 -27.89 -0.20
CA SER A 53 -1.37 -29.17 -0.09
C SER A 53 -2.35 -30.25 0.37
N THR A 54 -2.31 -31.41 -0.30
CA THR A 54 -3.15 -32.54 0.02
C THR A 54 -2.29 -33.76 0.32
N SER A 55 -2.43 -34.28 1.53
CA SER A 55 -1.78 -35.53 1.93
C SER A 55 -2.53 -36.73 1.36
N VAL A 56 -1.80 -37.65 0.76
CA VAL A 56 -2.37 -38.90 0.19
C VAL A 56 -1.86 -40.10 1.00
N PRO A 57 -2.76 -40.90 1.59
CA PRO A 57 -2.36 -42.08 2.34
C PRO A 57 -1.49 -43.04 1.50
N GLY A 58 -0.36 -43.49 2.09
CA GLY A 58 0.58 -44.39 1.43
C GLY A 58 1.57 -43.76 0.47
N ARG A 59 1.56 -42.42 0.34
CA ARG A 59 2.54 -41.67 -0.45
C ARG A 59 3.44 -40.83 0.44
N ASN A 60 4.72 -40.73 0.12
CA ASN A 60 5.65 -39.82 0.76
C ASN A 60 5.50 -38.44 0.16
N GLY A 61 5.24 -37.43 1.04
CA GLY A 61 5.08 -36.02 0.67
C GLY A 61 3.66 -35.70 0.14
N ASP A 62 3.32 -34.43 0.25
CA ASP A 62 2.03 -33.91 -0.17
C ASP A 62 1.97 -33.60 -1.67
N ILE A 63 0.78 -33.64 -2.23
CA ILE A 63 0.51 -33.08 -3.56
C ILE A 63 0.26 -31.58 -3.38
N ILE A 64 1.03 -30.76 -4.08
CA ILE A 64 0.88 -29.33 -4.09
C ILE A 64 0.05 -28.95 -5.32
N THR A 65 -1.06 -28.26 -5.09
CA THR A 65 -1.90 -27.71 -6.16
C THR A 65 -1.60 -26.22 -6.29
N GLU A 66 -0.93 -25.86 -7.36
CA GLU A 66 -0.74 -24.48 -7.78
C GLU A 66 -1.65 -24.15 -8.97
N ASN A 67 -1.78 -22.86 -9.32
CA ASN A 67 -2.60 -22.46 -10.46
C ASN A 67 -1.98 -22.91 -11.79
N ALA A 68 -2.23 -24.19 -12.15
CA ALA A 68 -1.67 -24.82 -13.34
C ALA A 68 -2.08 -24.13 -14.66
N ARG A 69 -3.22 -23.39 -14.66
CA ARG A 69 -3.74 -22.78 -15.88
C ARG A 69 -2.92 -21.57 -16.36
N THR A 70 -2.31 -20.83 -15.44
CA THR A 70 -1.54 -19.62 -15.80
C THR A 70 -0.03 -19.82 -15.70
N GLY A 71 0.44 -20.97 -15.17
CA GLY A 71 1.85 -21.21 -14.89
C GLY A 71 2.49 -20.23 -13.91
N ARG A 72 1.68 -19.43 -13.22
CA ARG A 72 2.16 -18.39 -12.29
C ARG A 72 1.64 -18.68 -10.89
N ARG A 73 2.52 -18.51 -9.91
CA ARG A 73 2.17 -18.65 -8.50
C ARG A 73 1.19 -17.56 -8.08
N ARG A 74 0.18 -17.94 -7.30
CA ARG A 74 -0.71 -16.99 -6.62
C ARG A 74 -0.16 -16.67 -5.24
N TYR A 75 -0.53 -15.47 -4.75
CA TYR A 75 -0.16 -15.00 -3.43
C TYR A 75 -1.40 -14.46 -2.72
N GLN A 76 -1.44 -14.68 -1.41
CA GLN A 76 -2.47 -14.13 -0.54
C GLN A 76 -2.20 -12.65 -0.26
N ASN A 77 -3.21 -11.96 0.27
CA ASN A 77 -3.00 -10.61 0.80
C ASN A 77 -1.98 -10.65 1.95
N VAL A 78 -1.29 -9.55 2.15
CA VAL A 78 -0.31 -9.36 3.22
C VAL A 78 -0.73 -8.22 4.13
N ASP A 79 -0.63 -8.40 5.43
CA ASP A 79 -0.87 -7.35 6.41
C ASP A 79 0.43 -6.60 6.66
N ILE A 80 0.44 -5.32 6.31
CA ILE A 80 1.57 -4.40 6.52
C ILE A 80 1.27 -3.56 7.75
N LYS A 81 2.19 -3.60 8.71
CA LYS A 81 2.03 -2.97 10.01
C LYS A 81 2.96 -1.79 10.19
N TYR A 82 2.42 -0.67 10.68
CA TYR A 82 3.19 0.52 11.02
C TYR A 82 2.94 0.88 12.48
N LYS A 83 4.00 1.02 13.25
CA LYS A 83 3.90 1.65 14.57
C LYS A 83 3.87 3.16 14.39
N ALA A 84 2.89 3.80 14.97
CA ALA A 84 2.66 5.23 14.82
C ALA A 84 2.32 5.87 16.16
N PHE A 85 2.62 7.15 16.27
CA PHE A 85 2.32 7.93 17.47
C PHE A 85 2.04 9.40 17.14
N PHE A 86 1.32 10.08 18.01
CA PHE A 86 1.14 11.52 17.96
C PHE A 86 1.05 12.12 19.37
N PHE A 87 1.28 13.44 19.44
CA PHE A 87 1.24 14.19 20.70
C PHE A 87 0.13 15.23 20.68
N ASN A 88 -0.43 15.53 21.85
CA ASN A 88 -1.41 16.57 22.14
C ASN A 88 -2.69 16.52 21.29
N GLY A 89 -3.76 17.04 21.80
CA GLY A 89 -5.04 17.12 21.08
C GLY A 89 -5.69 15.76 20.83
N LEU A 90 -5.56 14.83 21.77
CA LEU A 90 -5.95 13.43 21.61
C LEU A 90 -7.39 13.21 21.09
N PRO A 91 -8.45 13.84 21.66
CA PRO A 91 -9.81 13.53 21.19
C PRO A 91 -10.03 13.92 19.73
N ALA A 92 -9.56 15.09 19.31
CA ALA A 92 -9.73 15.56 17.94
C ALA A 92 -8.86 14.78 16.94
N LYS A 93 -7.61 14.51 17.31
CA LYS A 93 -6.69 13.75 16.45
C LYS A 93 -7.10 12.30 16.29
N THR A 94 -7.50 11.62 17.35
CA THR A 94 -8.00 10.23 17.26
C THR A 94 -9.22 10.15 16.36
N ALA A 95 -10.17 11.09 16.48
CA ALA A 95 -11.34 11.14 15.60
C ALA A 95 -10.95 11.38 14.14
N ALA A 96 -10.03 12.34 13.89
CA ALA A 96 -9.57 12.65 12.55
C ALA A 96 -8.80 11.48 11.89
N VAL A 97 -7.93 10.80 12.65
CA VAL A 97 -7.19 9.62 12.17
C VAL A 97 -8.13 8.46 11.89
N LYS A 98 -9.11 8.19 12.76
CA LYS A 98 -10.15 7.18 12.52
C LYS A 98 -10.94 7.48 11.25
N ALA A 99 -11.40 8.72 11.08
CA ALA A 99 -12.14 9.13 9.90
C ALA A 99 -11.30 8.98 8.62
N TRP A 100 -10.01 9.34 8.67
CA TRP A 100 -9.11 9.19 7.53
C TRP A 100 -8.90 7.74 7.13
N LEU A 101 -8.62 6.85 8.09
CA LEU A 101 -8.20 5.48 7.81
C LEU A 101 -9.39 4.54 7.56
N LEU A 102 -10.53 4.74 8.24
CA LEU A 102 -11.67 3.82 8.19
C LEU A 102 -12.80 4.25 7.26
N SER A 103 -12.84 5.52 6.79
CA SER A 103 -13.90 5.98 5.88
C SER A 103 -13.71 5.56 4.42
N PRO A 104 -12.48 5.39 3.88
CA PRO A 104 -12.33 5.03 2.47
C PRO A 104 -12.89 3.65 2.17
N ILE A 105 -13.67 3.55 1.07
CA ILE A 105 -14.27 2.29 0.64
C ILE A 105 -13.33 1.57 -0.33
N GLY A 106 -13.16 0.26 -0.12
CA GLY A 106 -12.35 -0.60 -0.98
C GLY A 106 -10.84 -0.32 -0.88
N TYR A 107 -10.09 -0.92 -1.81
CA TYR A 107 -8.64 -0.77 -1.83
C TYR A 107 -8.23 0.63 -2.27
N GLN A 108 -7.41 1.28 -1.47
CA GLN A 108 -6.85 2.59 -1.71
C GLN A 108 -5.33 2.50 -1.89
N LYS A 109 -4.75 3.50 -2.55
CA LYS A 109 -3.30 3.61 -2.70
C LYS A 109 -2.65 3.88 -1.35
N LEU A 110 -1.70 3.02 -0.96
CA LEU A 110 -0.83 3.16 0.20
C LEU A 110 0.61 3.29 -0.29
N GLN A 111 1.28 4.35 0.10
CA GLN A 111 2.69 4.62 -0.20
C GLN A 111 3.36 5.13 1.07
N ASP A 112 4.61 4.79 1.30
CA ASP A 112 5.37 5.24 2.45
C ASP A 112 6.79 5.67 2.08
N THR A 113 7.48 6.26 3.02
CA THR A 113 8.86 6.76 2.84
C THR A 113 9.93 5.70 3.07
N TYR A 114 9.58 4.52 3.52
CA TYR A 114 10.51 3.41 3.65
C TYR A 114 10.80 2.75 2.30
N ASP A 115 9.80 2.78 1.38
CA ASP A 115 9.87 2.21 0.05
C ASP A 115 9.21 3.18 -0.96
N PRO A 116 9.83 4.34 -1.22
CA PRO A 116 9.22 5.44 -1.94
C PRO A 116 8.98 5.15 -3.42
N ASP A 117 9.68 4.16 -3.99
CA ASP A 117 9.58 3.81 -5.42
C ASP A 117 8.36 2.95 -5.73
N PHE A 118 7.70 2.44 -4.69
CA PHE A 118 6.55 1.56 -4.82
C PHE A 118 5.35 2.04 -4.01
N PHE A 119 4.18 1.56 -4.41
CA PHE A 119 2.95 1.66 -3.63
C PHE A 119 2.20 0.33 -3.66
N ARG A 120 1.28 0.17 -2.73
CA ARG A 120 0.38 -0.98 -2.62
C ARG A 120 -1.08 -0.52 -2.70
N MET A 121 -1.95 -1.43 -3.09
CA MET A 121 -3.39 -1.24 -2.92
C MET A 121 -3.80 -1.88 -1.60
N ALA A 122 -4.30 -1.08 -0.68
CA ALA A 122 -4.53 -1.46 0.71
C ALA A 122 -5.90 -1.05 1.22
N VAL A 123 -6.35 -1.73 2.26
CA VAL A 123 -7.53 -1.35 3.05
C VAL A 123 -7.16 -1.42 4.53
N CYS A 124 -7.54 -0.41 5.29
CA CYS A 124 -7.48 -0.43 6.75
C CYS A 124 -8.83 -0.94 7.26
N LYS A 125 -8.90 -2.21 7.66
CA LYS A 125 -10.16 -2.87 8.07
C LYS A 125 -10.25 -3.12 9.56
N ASP A 126 -9.11 -3.13 10.25
CA ASP A 126 -9.03 -3.48 11.66
C ASP A 126 -9.38 -2.28 12.55
N ALA A 127 -9.82 -2.57 13.77
CA ALA A 127 -10.05 -1.54 14.78
C ALA A 127 -8.74 -0.80 15.10
N LEU A 128 -8.84 0.51 15.28
CA LEU A 128 -7.71 1.32 15.70
C LEU A 128 -7.71 1.44 17.23
N GLU A 129 -6.74 0.82 17.85
CA GLU A 129 -6.50 0.89 19.28
C GLU A 129 -5.45 1.96 19.57
N PHE A 130 -5.67 2.75 20.62
CA PHE A 130 -4.80 3.86 21.00
C PHE A 130 -4.34 3.67 22.43
N ASP A 131 -3.04 3.44 22.60
CA ASP A 131 -2.40 3.40 23.92
C ASP A 131 -2.08 4.83 24.34
N ILE A 132 -2.78 5.31 25.36
CA ILE A 132 -2.65 6.69 25.83
C ILE A 132 -1.66 6.77 26.98
N THR A 133 -0.57 7.50 26.77
CA THR A 133 0.44 7.76 27.80
C THR A 133 0.30 9.17 28.36
N ALA A 134 0.11 9.27 29.68
CA ALA A 134 0.02 10.53 30.43
C ALA A 134 -0.94 11.56 29.83
N GLN A 135 -2.00 11.14 29.16
CA GLN A 135 -3.01 11.97 28.49
C GLN A 135 -2.46 12.95 27.43
N LYS A 136 -1.20 12.80 27.03
CA LYS A 136 -0.52 13.73 26.11
C LYS A 136 -0.03 13.07 24.84
N ALA A 137 0.18 11.76 24.84
CA ALA A 137 0.62 11.01 23.68
C ALA A 137 -0.29 9.82 23.47
N ALA A 138 -0.45 9.42 22.22
CA ALA A 138 -1.09 8.16 21.85
C ALA A 138 -0.17 7.42 20.90
N GLU A 139 0.01 6.13 21.18
CA GLU A 139 0.69 5.17 20.32
C GLU A 139 -0.36 4.22 19.73
N MET A 140 -0.07 3.71 18.55
CA MET A 140 -0.95 2.78 17.85
C MET A 140 -0.19 1.91 16.87
N GLU A 141 -0.72 0.76 16.56
CA GLU A 141 -0.33 -0.05 15.41
C GLU A 141 -1.38 0.11 14.31
N LEU A 142 -0.94 0.50 13.13
CA LEU A 142 -1.77 0.62 11.94
C LEU A 142 -1.56 -0.63 11.09
N THR A 143 -2.60 -1.42 10.89
CA THR A 143 -2.57 -2.62 10.05
C THR A 143 -3.31 -2.36 8.75
N PHE A 144 -2.60 -2.50 7.64
CA PHE A 144 -3.16 -2.39 6.30
C PHE A 144 -3.15 -3.75 5.61
N ASN A 145 -4.33 -4.27 5.28
CA ASN A 145 -4.44 -5.45 4.46
C ASN A 145 -4.21 -5.07 2.99
N CYS A 146 -3.08 -5.49 2.45
CA CYS A 146 -2.59 -5.11 1.14
C CYS A 146 -2.76 -6.23 0.12
N LYS A 147 -3.04 -5.88 -1.13
CA LYS A 147 -2.88 -6.82 -2.24
C LYS A 147 -1.41 -7.25 -2.33
N PRO A 148 -1.14 -8.48 -2.77
CA PRO A 148 0.23 -9.01 -2.83
C PRO A 148 1.13 -8.27 -3.82
N GLN A 149 0.54 -7.65 -4.85
CA GLN A 149 1.29 -6.91 -5.86
C GLN A 149 1.77 -5.58 -5.30
N ARG A 150 2.97 -5.19 -5.72
CA ARG A 150 3.53 -3.86 -5.57
C ARG A 150 3.58 -3.19 -6.93
N TRP A 151 3.22 -1.92 -6.98
CA TRP A 151 3.24 -1.13 -8.21
C TRP A 151 4.36 -0.10 -8.13
N SER A 152 5.19 -0.04 -9.17
CA SER A 152 6.17 1.03 -9.29
C SER A 152 5.49 2.37 -9.51
N VAL A 153 5.96 3.40 -8.84
CA VAL A 153 5.53 4.79 -9.05
C VAL A 153 5.88 5.24 -10.47
N ASP A 154 7.10 4.97 -10.91
CA ASP A 154 7.54 5.29 -12.27
C ASP A 154 6.85 4.46 -13.34
N GLY A 155 6.47 3.23 -13.01
CA GLY A 155 5.73 2.34 -13.90
C GLY A 155 4.31 2.83 -14.26
N GLN A 156 3.81 3.87 -13.60
CA GLN A 156 2.53 4.50 -13.95
C GLN A 156 2.65 5.49 -15.11
N ARG A 157 3.86 5.84 -15.52
CA ARG A 157 4.05 6.74 -16.65
C ARG A 157 3.67 6.04 -17.93
N THR A 158 2.87 6.72 -18.75
CA THR A 158 2.56 6.24 -20.09
C THR A 158 3.80 6.45 -20.98
N ILE A 159 4.27 5.36 -21.58
CA ILE A 159 5.35 5.40 -22.58
C ILE A 159 4.70 5.21 -23.94
N ARG A 160 4.87 6.18 -24.83
CA ARG A 160 4.42 6.05 -26.21
C ARG A 160 5.45 5.26 -27.00
N LEU A 161 4.96 4.24 -27.72
CA LEU A 161 5.79 3.39 -28.58
C LEU A 161 5.30 3.58 -30.01
N ASP A 162 6.22 3.92 -30.90
CA ASP A 162 5.96 4.04 -32.32
C ASP A 162 6.75 2.93 -33.02
N GLY A 163 6.04 1.87 -33.46
CA GLY A 163 6.64 0.72 -34.11
C GLY A 163 7.33 -0.27 -33.16
N ARG A 164 8.35 -0.97 -33.66
CA ARG A 164 9.07 -1.97 -32.90
C ARG A 164 9.95 -1.35 -31.82
N SER A 165 9.68 -1.66 -30.57
CA SER A 165 10.39 -1.12 -29.41
C SER A 165 10.69 -2.20 -28.39
N THR A 166 11.77 -2.06 -27.64
CA THR A 166 12.13 -2.96 -26.55
C THR A 166 11.99 -2.23 -25.22
N LEU A 167 11.12 -2.75 -24.35
CA LEU A 167 10.97 -2.28 -22.98
C LEU A 167 11.69 -3.23 -22.04
N LYS A 168 12.54 -2.68 -21.18
CA LYS A 168 13.25 -3.45 -20.17
C LYS A 168 12.50 -3.34 -18.83
N ASN A 169 12.13 -4.48 -18.26
CA ASN A 169 11.67 -4.54 -16.88
C ASN A 169 12.88 -4.40 -15.94
N PRO A 170 12.97 -3.35 -15.11
CA PRO A 170 14.09 -3.16 -14.20
C PRO A 170 14.04 -4.05 -12.94
N PHE A 171 12.95 -4.78 -12.73
CA PHE A 171 12.69 -5.56 -11.52
C PHE A 171 12.89 -7.05 -11.74
N ALA A 172 13.18 -7.78 -10.65
CA ALA A 172 13.38 -9.23 -10.69
C ALA A 172 12.09 -10.03 -10.96
N PHE A 173 10.94 -9.46 -10.61
CA PHE A 173 9.65 -10.11 -10.84
C PHE A 173 9.05 -9.71 -12.19
N PRO A 174 8.30 -10.63 -12.83
CA PRO A 174 7.60 -10.32 -14.08
C PRO A 174 6.65 -9.14 -13.91
N ALA A 175 6.72 -8.17 -14.82
CA ALA A 175 5.77 -7.07 -14.88
C ALA A 175 4.49 -7.49 -15.59
N GLN A 176 3.37 -6.83 -15.24
CA GLN A 176 2.09 -6.98 -15.94
C GLN A 176 1.74 -5.60 -16.55
N PRO A 177 2.28 -5.26 -17.72
CA PRO A 177 2.03 -3.98 -18.36
C PRO A 177 0.60 -3.90 -18.91
N ILE A 178 0.07 -2.68 -18.96
CA ILE A 178 -1.19 -2.37 -19.64
C ILE A 178 -0.83 -1.74 -20.98
N PHE A 179 -1.22 -2.37 -22.08
CA PHE A 179 -1.08 -1.80 -23.42
C PHE A 179 -2.37 -1.10 -23.81
N LYS A 180 -2.25 0.14 -24.26
CA LYS A 180 -3.33 0.88 -24.91
C LYS A 180 -2.94 1.07 -26.35
N VAL A 181 -3.69 0.46 -27.25
CA VAL A 181 -3.45 0.55 -28.70
C VAL A 181 -4.45 1.53 -29.29
N TYR A 182 -3.99 2.41 -30.14
CA TYR A 182 -4.81 3.41 -30.85
C TYR A 182 -4.59 3.22 -32.34
N GLY A 183 -5.67 3.16 -33.11
CA GLY A 183 -5.63 3.00 -34.55
C GLY A 183 -7.04 2.92 -35.12
N ASP A 184 -7.16 3.15 -36.43
CA ASP A 184 -8.43 3.12 -37.14
C ASP A 184 -8.65 1.81 -37.93
N SER A 185 -7.72 0.87 -37.82
CA SER A 185 -7.78 -0.43 -38.51
C SER A 185 -7.28 -1.54 -37.58
N GLY A 186 -7.72 -2.76 -37.82
CA GLY A 186 -7.21 -3.95 -37.17
C GLY A 186 -5.71 -4.15 -37.38
N GLY A 187 -5.07 -4.84 -36.48
CA GLY A 187 -3.63 -5.07 -36.55
C GLY A 187 -3.18 -6.19 -35.64
N GLU A 188 -1.87 -6.39 -35.58
CA GLU A 188 -1.25 -7.40 -34.76
C GLU A 188 -0.25 -6.76 -33.79
N LEU A 189 -0.39 -7.09 -32.51
CA LEU A 189 0.53 -6.70 -31.46
C LEU A 189 1.35 -7.93 -31.04
N TYR A 190 2.65 -7.83 -31.10
CA TYR A 190 3.56 -8.87 -30.61
C TYR A 190 4.17 -8.44 -29.28
N VAL A 191 4.03 -9.26 -28.25
CA VAL A 191 4.63 -9.04 -26.93
C VAL A 191 5.50 -10.25 -26.61
N GLY A 192 6.79 -10.15 -26.88
CA GLY A 192 7.70 -11.30 -26.88
C GLY A 192 7.29 -12.29 -27.98
N GLU A 193 6.96 -13.51 -27.60
CA GLU A 193 6.48 -14.56 -28.49
C GLU A 193 4.95 -14.60 -28.64
N GLU A 194 4.23 -13.86 -27.80
CA GLU A 194 2.76 -13.81 -27.83
C GLU A 194 2.26 -12.85 -28.92
N LYS A 195 1.30 -13.33 -29.72
CA LYS A 195 0.63 -12.56 -30.75
C LYS A 195 -0.80 -12.23 -30.30
N ILE A 196 -1.16 -10.97 -30.33
CA ILE A 196 -2.50 -10.44 -30.02
C ILE A 196 -3.05 -9.81 -31.29
N THR A 197 -4.16 -10.36 -31.81
CA THR A 197 -4.87 -9.78 -32.96
C THR A 197 -5.88 -8.77 -32.45
N ILE A 198 -5.85 -7.57 -33.03
CA ILE A 198 -6.76 -6.44 -32.73
C ILE A 198 -7.68 -6.30 -33.92
N HIS A 199 -8.98 -6.33 -33.67
CA HIS A 199 -10.05 -6.22 -34.68
C HIS A 199 -10.66 -4.83 -34.68
#